data_d846d1236c01af8b0c255fbd92577633
#
_entry.id   d846d1236c01af8b0c255fbd92577633
#
_cell.length_a   1.000
_cell.length_b   1.000
_cell.length_c   1.000
_cell.angle_alpha   90.00
_cell.angle_beta   90.00
_cell.angle_gamma   90.00
#
_symmetry.space_group_name_H-M   'P 1'
#
loop_
_entity.id
_entity.type
_entity.pdbx_description
1 polymer ?
#
loop_
_entity_poly.entity_id
_entity_poly.type
_entity_poly.pdbx_seq_one_letter_code
_entity_poly.pdbx_strand_id
1 'polypeptide(L)'
;MKKNLFWIAILAFVWSCSPSEQELFDEGLRLMEAEEYQKAIEYFDRVLEKNPENTSAYNAKGVALFQQTKYDAAISSFTKSIEKDSSSYKPFFNRGNAYLEKKAFREAVLDYNTANGLDQSQIDIYYNRGLALLGLEQYEDAIFDFDVVLQGNPDNSLAQFNKAKAQLGNNDPVGAVESLFNTVILDKRNGAAYYLLGVTQMSAFGQKEDGCANLKMALNLGFREAKSWVDDFCQE
;
A
#
# COMPACT_ATOMS: atom_id res chain seq x y z
N MET A 1 36.26 -49.13 60.49
CA MET A 1 36.70 -48.25 59.33
C MET A 1 35.44 -47.84 58.59
N LYS A 2 34.94 -46.60 58.81
CA LYS A 2 33.77 -46.06 58.11
C LYS A 2 34.27 -45.19 57.00
N LYS A 3 34.00 -45.56 55.73
CA LYS A 3 34.32 -44.74 54.56
C LYS A 3 33.17 -43.74 54.35
N ASN A 4 33.41 -42.44 54.53
CA ASN A 4 32.51 -41.36 54.15
C ASN A 4 32.67 -41.10 52.68
N LEU A 5 31.65 -41.41 51.86
CA LEU A 5 31.52 -40.96 50.52
C LEU A 5 30.99 -39.53 50.52
N PHE A 6 31.85 -38.60 50.12
CA PHE A 6 31.46 -37.20 49.85
C PHE A 6 30.87 -37.15 48.44
N TRP A 7 29.54 -36.92 48.32
CA TRP A 7 28.88 -36.62 47.09
C TRP A 7 29.11 -35.13 46.77
N ILE A 8 29.94 -34.85 45.77
CA ILE A 8 30.09 -33.51 45.24
C ILE A 8 28.97 -33.33 44.22
N ALA A 9 27.91 -32.61 44.61
CA ALA A 9 26.88 -32.16 43.68
C ALA A 9 27.46 -31.05 42.78
N ILE A 10 27.80 -31.38 41.53
CA ILE A 10 28.17 -30.40 40.52
C ILE A 10 26.86 -29.72 40.09
N LEU A 11 26.59 -28.54 40.61
CA LEU A 11 25.57 -27.61 40.11
C LEU A 11 26.06 -27.07 38.78
N ALA A 12 25.61 -27.70 37.68
CA ALA A 12 25.77 -27.11 36.35
C ALA A 12 24.91 -25.86 36.27
N PHE A 13 25.52 -24.70 36.45
CA PHE A 13 24.95 -23.42 36.09
C PHE A 13 24.78 -23.39 34.57
N VAL A 14 23.61 -23.77 34.09
CA VAL A 14 23.21 -23.49 32.71
C VAL A 14 23.01 -21.98 32.64
N TRP A 15 24.03 -21.25 32.23
CA TRP A 15 23.88 -19.85 31.83
C TRP A 15 22.98 -19.85 30.61
N SER A 16 21.69 -19.69 30.82
CA SER A 16 20.76 -19.33 29.77
C SER A 16 21.15 -17.91 29.31
N CYS A 17 21.96 -17.85 28.26
CA CYS A 17 22.26 -16.59 27.63
C CYS A 17 20.93 -16.06 27.07
N SER A 18 20.39 -14.98 27.63
CA SER A 18 19.21 -14.36 27.04
C SER A 18 19.57 -13.87 25.63
N PRO A 19 18.71 -14.11 24.62
CA PRO A 19 19.02 -13.72 23.26
C PRO A 19 19.34 -12.23 23.17
N SER A 20 20.30 -11.87 22.32
CA SER A 20 20.68 -10.48 22.05
C SER A 20 19.52 -9.71 21.39
N GLU A 21 19.62 -8.38 21.39
CA GLU A 21 18.68 -7.52 20.66
C GLU A 21 18.60 -7.90 19.19
N GLN A 22 19.75 -8.13 18.55
CA GLN A 22 19.83 -8.51 17.14
C GLN A 22 19.19 -9.87 16.85
N GLU A 23 19.45 -10.89 17.67
CA GLU A 23 18.83 -12.21 17.52
C GLU A 23 17.30 -12.16 17.65
N LEU A 24 16.79 -11.32 18.56
CA LEU A 24 15.34 -11.10 18.70
C LEU A 24 14.77 -10.39 17.46
N PHE A 25 15.46 -9.38 16.96
CA PHE A 25 15.03 -8.65 15.79
C PHE A 25 15.01 -9.52 14.54
N ASP A 26 16.06 -10.30 14.30
CA ASP A 26 16.17 -11.21 13.15
C ASP A 26 15.10 -12.31 13.20
N GLU A 27 14.80 -12.84 14.39
CA GLU A 27 13.70 -13.81 14.54
C GLU A 27 12.34 -13.15 14.28
N GLY A 28 12.14 -11.91 14.71
CA GLY A 28 10.95 -11.12 14.37
C GLY A 28 10.79 -10.96 12.86
N LEU A 29 11.86 -10.64 12.12
CA LEU A 29 11.83 -10.53 10.67
C LEU A 29 11.54 -11.88 10.01
N ARG A 30 12.14 -12.97 10.46
CA ARG A 30 11.84 -14.32 9.97
C ARG A 30 10.37 -14.70 10.13
N LEU A 31 9.78 -14.31 11.26
CA LEU A 31 8.34 -14.53 11.51
C LEU A 31 7.46 -13.64 10.61
N MET A 32 7.91 -12.43 10.27
CA MET A 32 7.26 -11.58 9.25
C MET A 32 7.21 -12.27 7.89
N GLU A 33 8.33 -12.85 7.44
CA GLU A 33 8.41 -13.59 6.18
C GLU A 33 7.52 -14.85 6.19
N ALA A 34 7.34 -15.47 7.37
CA ALA A 34 6.43 -16.60 7.56
C ALA A 34 4.96 -16.19 7.76
N GLU A 35 4.63 -14.89 7.66
CA GLU A 35 3.30 -14.31 7.90
C GLU A 35 2.77 -14.55 9.32
N GLU A 36 3.65 -14.92 10.27
CA GLU A 36 3.33 -15.12 11.67
C GLU A 36 3.34 -13.79 12.45
N TYR A 37 2.59 -12.81 11.96
CA TYR A 37 2.65 -11.40 12.41
C TYR A 37 2.47 -11.21 13.91
N GLN A 38 1.61 -11.99 14.56
CA GLN A 38 1.40 -11.85 16.00
C GLN A 38 2.65 -12.25 16.79
N LYS A 39 3.34 -13.31 16.39
CA LYS A 39 4.60 -13.71 17.03
C LYS A 39 5.71 -12.71 16.71
N ALA A 40 5.77 -12.21 15.47
CA ALA A 40 6.72 -11.17 15.09
C ALA A 40 6.59 -9.93 16.00
N ILE A 41 5.37 -9.48 16.29
CA ILE A 41 5.10 -8.36 17.21
C ILE A 41 5.69 -8.66 18.61
N GLU A 42 5.49 -9.87 19.14
CA GLU A 42 6.02 -10.26 20.44
C GLU A 42 7.56 -10.21 20.49
N TYR A 43 8.21 -10.60 19.39
CA TYR A 43 9.67 -10.49 19.28
C TYR A 43 10.14 -9.04 19.17
N PHE A 44 9.47 -8.20 18.39
CA PHE A 44 9.78 -6.77 18.33
C PHE A 44 9.52 -6.07 19.68
N ASP A 45 8.50 -6.48 20.44
CA ASP A 45 8.29 -5.97 21.79
C ASP A 45 9.46 -6.33 22.73
N ARG A 46 9.98 -7.54 22.64
CA ARG A 46 11.19 -7.94 23.41
C ARG A 46 12.44 -7.17 22.99
N VAL A 47 12.56 -6.82 21.69
CA VAL A 47 13.63 -5.90 21.23
C VAL A 47 13.47 -4.55 21.93
N LEU A 48 12.25 -4.00 21.93
CA LEU A 48 11.95 -2.69 22.52
C LEU A 48 12.03 -2.66 24.03
N GLU A 49 11.82 -3.80 24.71
CA GLU A 49 12.10 -3.95 26.15
C GLU A 49 13.61 -3.83 26.46
N LYS A 50 14.48 -4.34 25.56
CA LYS A 50 15.93 -4.22 25.68
C LYS A 50 16.45 -2.85 25.26
N ASN A 51 15.89 -2.32 24.17
CA ASN A 51 16.30 -1.06 23.57
C ASN A 51 15.07 -0.23 23.14
N PRO A 52 14.52 0.62 24.01
CA PRO A 52 13.38 1.49 23.70
C PRO A 52 13.67 2.54 22.63
N GLU A 53 14.92 2.70 22.19
CA GLU A 53 15.33 3.64 21.14
C GLU A 53 15.45 2.97 19.75
N ASN A 54 15.16 1.66 19.64
CA ASN A 54 15.29 0.95 18.38
C ASN A 54 14.18 1.34 17.41
N THR A 55 14.49 2.28 16.50
CA THR A 55 13.57 2.79 15.47
C THR A 55 13.13 1.73 14.50
N SER A 56 14.05 0.81 14.12
CA SER A 56 13.76 -0.28 13.21
C SER A 56 12.75 -1.26 13.79
N ALA A 57 12.82 -1.54 15.10
CA ALA A 57 11.87 -2.42 15.76
C ALA A 57 10.47 -1.79 15.84
N TYR A 58 10.37 -0.49 16.10
CA TYR A 58 9.08 0.21 16.04
C TYR A 58 8.48 0.17 14.61
N ASN A 59 9.30 0.44 13.58
CA ASN A 59 8.83 0.38 12.20
C ASN A 59 8.39 -1.03 11.81
N ALA A 60 9.20 -2.06 12.11
CA ALA A 60 8.87 -3.45 11.81
C ALA A 60 7.61 -3.93 12.55
N LYS A 61 7.44 -3.56 13.83
CA LYS A 61 6.21 -3.81 14.60
C LYS A 61 5.00 -3.13 13.93
N GLY A 62 5.16 -1.89 13.47
CA GLY A 62 4.12 -1.16 12.74
C GLY A 62 3.70 -1.89 11.46
N VAL A 63 4.66 -2.41 10.68
CA VAL A 63 4.38 -3.21 9.48
C VAL A 63 3.62 -4.50 9.85
N ALA A 64 4.03 -5.22 10.90
CA ALA A 64 3.31 -6.42 11.35
C ALA A 64 1.86 -6.13 11.76
N LEU A 65 1.63 -5.00 12.44
CA LEU A 65 0.29 -4.55 12.82
C LEU A 65 -0.54 -4.14 11.60
N PHE A 66 0.07 -3.49 10.62
CA PHE A 66 -0.57 -3.12 9.35
C PHE A 66 -1.06 -4.36 8.60
N GLN A 67 -0.23 -5.40 8.49
CA GLN A 67 -0.61 -6.67 7.86
C GLN A 67 -1.79 -7.36 8.57
N GLN A 68 -1.96 -7.09 9.86
CA GLN A 68 -3.14 -7.54 10.63
C GLN A 68 -4.32 -6.56 10.53
N THR A 69 -4.28 -5.57 9.64
CA THR A 69 -5.29 -4.51 9.50
C THR A 69 -5.54 -3.68 10.78
N LYS A 70 -4.63 -3.74 11.74
CA LYS A 70 -4.66 -2.97 13.00
C LYS A 70 -4.07 -1.57 12.78
N TYR A 71 -4.68 -0.79 11.88
CA TYR A 71 -4.11 0.46 11.38
C TYR A 71 -3.81 1.49 12.46
N ASP A 72 -4.65 1.65 13.49
CA ASP A 72 -4.39 2.62 14.56
C ASP A 72 -3.16 2.25 15.39
N ALA A 73 -2.97 0.96 15.69
CA ALA A 73 -1.80 0.47 16.39
C ALA A 73 -0.53 0.57 15.52
N ALA A 74 -0.66 0.33 14.22
CA ALA A 74 0.42 0.51 13.24
C ALA A 74 0.86 1.99 13.20
N ILE A 75 -0.07 2.93 13.07
CA ILE A 75 0.18 4.37 13.10
C ILE A 75 0.92 4.77 14.36
N SER A 76 0.49 4.27 15.52
CA SER A 76 1.18 4.53 16.80
C SER A 76 2.62 4.04 16.79
N SER A 77 2.87 2.84 16.26
CA SER A 77 4.21 2.26 16.17
C SER A 77 5.11 3.04 15.19
N PHE A 78 4.61 3.39 14.02
CA PHE A 78 5.35 4.23 13.07
C PHE A 78 5.64 5.63 13.64
N THR A 79 4.69 6.21 14.38
CA THR A 79 4.89 7.51 15.03
C THR A 79 6.04 7.44 16.04
N LYS A 80 6.11 6.38 16.85
CA LYS A 80 7.24 6.18 17.77
C LYS A 80 8.57 6.02 17.04
N SER A 81 8.58 5.31 15.89
CA SER A 81 9.78 5.20 15.06
C SER A 81 10.25 6.59 14.59
N ILE A 82 9.32 7.43 14.10
CA ILE A 82 9.59 8.79 13.64
C ILE A 82 10.07 9.71 14.76
N GLU A 83 9.47 9.63 15.94
CA GLU A 83 9.86 10.40 17.12
C GLU A 83 11.30 10.10 17.55
N LYS A 84 11.78 8.86 17.37
CA LYS A 84 13.14 8.45 17.68
C LYS A 84 14.15 8.83 16.59
N ASP A 85 13.76 8.67 15.32
CA ASP A 85 14.57 9.08 14.17
C ASP A 85 13.66 9.40 12.98
N SER A 86 13.69 10.65 12.55
CA SER A 86 12.91 11.14 11.41
C SER A 86 13.70 11.20 10.10
N SER A 87 14.91 10.64 10.05
CA SER A 87 15.78 10.72 8.86
C SER A 87 15.45 9.71 7.77
N SER A 88 14.69 8.64 8.11
CA SER A 88 14.28 7.61 7.16
C SER A 88 12.90 7.88 6.57
N TYR A 89 12.76 7.72 5.24
CA TYR A 89 11.45 7.82 4.58
C TYR A 89 10.48 6.69 4.97
N LYS A 90 10.99 5.51 5.35
CA LYS A 90 10.19 4.28 5.52
C LYS A 90 9.07 4.40 6.56
N PRO A 91 9.30 4.91 7.78
CA PRO A 91 8.21 5.02 8.76
C PRO A 91 7.12 6.02 8.31
N PHE A 92 7.47 7.10 7.62
CA PHE A 92 6.51 8.03 7.04
C PHE A 92 5.69 7.38 5.92
N PHE A 93 6.36 6.71 4.99
CA PHE A 93 5.69 5.97 3.91
C PHE A 93 4.71 4.93 4.47
N ASN A 94 5.15 4.13 5.42
CA ASN A 94 4.31 3.09 6.05
C ASN A 94 3.14 3.68 6.85
N ARG A 95 3.34 4.81 7.54
CA ARG A 95 2.26 5.52 8.24
C ARG A 95 1.28 6.14 7.26
N GLY A 96 1.77 6.71 6.17
CA GLY A 96 0.96 7.18 5.05
C GLY A 96 0.08 6.07 4.45
N ASN A 97 0.63 4.86 4.28
CA ASN A 97 -0.14 3.70 3.84
C ASN A 97 -1.26 3.35 4.84
N ALA A 98 -0.97 3.38 6.13
CA ALA A 98 -1.99 3.12 7.15
C ALA A 98 -3.08 4.21 7.19
N TYR A 99 -2.74 5.46 6.96
CA TYR A 99 -3.71 6.54 6.79
C TYR A 99 -4.54 6.39 5.52
N LEU A 100 -3.91 5.98 4.41
CA LEU A 100 -4.61 5.73 3.13
C LEU A 100 -5.69 4.64 3.29
N GLU A 101 -5.36 3.52 3.94
CA GLU A 101 -6.31 2.43 4.23
C GLU A 101 -7.47 2.91 5.12
N LYS A 102 -7.21 3.84 6.03
CA LYS A 102 -8.23 4.49 6.86
C LYS A 102 -9.01 5.59 6.13
N LYS A 103 -8.69 5.88 4.88
CA LYS A 103 -9.22 7.02 4.10
C LYS A 103 -8.94 8.38 4.76
N ALA A 104 -7.95 8.46 5.61
CA ALA A 104 -7.42 9.69 6.18
C ALA A 104 -6.44 10.33 5.18
N PHE A 105 -6.99 10.76 4.04
CA PHE A 105 -6.20 11.11 2.86
C PHE A 105 -5.29 12.31 3.09
N ARG A 106 -5.69 13.29 3.91
CA ARG A 106 -4.86 14.47 4.22
C ARG A 106 -3.60 14.08 4.98
N GLU A 107 -3.75 13.25 5.99
CA GLU A 107 -2.65 12.72 6.79
C GLU A 107 -1.73 11.85 5.93
N ALA A 108 -2.30 11.03 5.05
CA ALA A 108 -1.53 10.23 4.10
C ALA A 108 -0.67 11.11 3.18
N VAL A 109 -1.23 12.17 2.57
CA VAL A 109 -0.49 13.09 1.69
C VAL A 109 0.63 13.81 2.44
N LEU A 110 0.41 14.24 3.69
CA LEU A 110 1.46 14.88 4.50
C LEU A 110 2.64 13.93 4.75
N ASP A 111 2.35 12.67 5.10
CA ASP A 111 3.39 11.66 5.32
C ASP A 111 4.13 11.29 4.04
N TYR A 112 3.42 11.12 2.91
CA TYR A 112 4.04 10.86 1.62
C TYR A 112 4.90 12.05 1.14
N ASN A 113 4.48 13.28 1.38
CA ASN A 113 5.29 14.47 1.06
C ASN A 113 6.60 14.45 1.86
N THR A 114 6.55 14.11 3.14
CA THR A 114 7.76 13.99 3.96
C THR A 114 8.63 12.83 3.48
N ALA A 115 8.05 11.67 3.21
CA ALA A 115 8.77 10.52 2.68
C ALA A 115 9.46 10.83 1.34
N ASN A 116 8.75 11.52 0.42
CA ASN A 116 9.30 11.94 -0.87
C ASN A 116 10.42 12.98 -0.70
N GLY A 117 10.31 13.89 0.26
CA GLY A 117 11.37 14.83 0.59
C GLY A 117 12.65 14.19 1.08
N LEU A 118 12.54 13.01 1.74
CA LEU A 118 13.67 12.23 2.23
C LEU A 118 14.26 11.31 1.15
N ASP A 119 13.44 10.75 0.28
CA ASP A 119 13.90 9.90 -0.83
C ASP A 119 12.94 9.99 -2.04
N GLN A 120 13.36 10.74 -3.05
CA GLN A 120 12.60 10.97 -4.29
C GLN A 120 12.67 9.79 -5.28
N SER A 121 13.54 8.81 -5.05
CA SER A 121 13.70 7.67 -5.96
C SER A 121 12.62 6.60 -5.80
N GLN A 122 11.79 6.69 -4.76
CA GLN A 122 10.80 5.71 -4.39
C GLN A 122 9.49 5.92 -5.18
N ILE A 123 9.33 5.23 -6.28
CA ILE A 123 8.15 5.35 -7.18
C ILE A 123 6.82 5.01 -6.47
N ASP A 124 6.85 4.09 -5.51
CA ASP A 124 5.65 3.70 -4.75
C ASP A 124 5.07 4.86 -3.93
N ILE A 125 5.90 5.82 -3.50
CA ILE A 125 5.43 7.02 -2.79
C ILE A 125 4.53 7.85 -3.71
N TYR A 126 4.92 8.06 -4.96
CA TYR A 126 4.11 8.79 -5.93
C TYR A 126 2.79 8.06 -6.21
N TYR A 127 2.83 6.75 -6.42
CA TYR A 127 1.62 5.99 -6.66
C TYR A 127 0.61 6.11 -5.51
N ASN A 128 1.04 5.89 -4.27
CA ASN A 128 0.17 5.92 -3.10
C ASN A 128 -0.27 7.36 -2.75
N ARG A 129 0.60 8.37 -2.98
CA ARG A 129 0.22 9.78 -2.85
C ARG A 129 -0.83 10.17 -3.90
N GLY A 130 -0.67 9.73 -5.14
CA GLY A 130 -1.65 9.91 -6.21
C GLY A 130 -3.01 9.33 -5.84
N LEU A 131 -3.07 8.14 -5.20
CA LEU A 131 -4.32 7.57 -4.69
C LEU A 131 -4.94 8.43 -3.58
N ALA A 132 -4.14 8.95 -2.66
CA ALA A 132 -4.61 9.82 -1.60
C ALA A 132 -5.12 11.17 -2.14
N LEU A 133 -4.40 11.75 -3.11
CA LEU A 133 -4.78 12.98 -3.81
C LEU A 133 -6.08 12.81 -4.60
N LEU A 134 -6.23 11.67 -5.27
CA LEU A 134 -7.49 11.31 -5.94
C LEU A 134 -8.65 11.23 -4.94
N GLY A 135 -8.41 10.68 -3.73
CA GLY A 135 -9.39 10.64 -2.64
C GLY A 135 -9.74 12.01 -2.06
N LEU A 136 -8.87 13.02 -2.24
CA LEU A 136 -9.08 14.42 -1.87
C LEU A 136 -9.65 15.26 -3.03
N GLU A 137 -9.89 14.66 -4.19
CA GLU A 137 -10.32 15.34 -5.41
C GLU A 137 -9.28 16.38 -5.92
N GLN A 138 -8.02 16.21 -5.54
CA GLN A 138 -6.87 16.99 -6.02
C GLN A 138 -6.35 16.37 -7.31
N TYR A 139 -7.14 16.49 -8.35
CA TYR A 139 -6.97 15.71 -9.59
C TYR A 139 -5.69 16.04 -10.35
N GLU A 140 -5.33 17.32 -10.45
CA GLU A 140 -4.11 17.73 -11.18
C GLU A 140 -2.84 17.17 -10.53
N ASP A 141 -2.76 17.24 -9.20
CA ASP A 141 -1.63 16.68 -8.45
C ASP A 141 -1.60 15.14 -8.54
N ALA A 142 -2.78 14.50 -8.53
CA ALA A 142 -2.89 13.05 -8.71
C ALA A 142 -2.43 12.61 -10.10
N ILE A 143 -2.80 13.34 -11.16
CA ILE A 143 -2.35 13.08 -12.54
C ILE A 143 -0.83 13.19 -12.62
N PHE A 144 -0.24 14.25 -12.05
CA PHE A 144 1.21 14.41 -12.00
C PHE A 144 1.91 13.22 -11.35
N ASP A 145 1.42 12.76 -10.20
CA ASP A 145 1.99 11.64 -9.49
C ASP A 145 1.91 10.33 -10.29
N PHE A 146 0.76 10.05 -10.93
CA PHE A 146 0.64 8.89 -11.80
C PHE A 146 1.52 9.00 -13.06
N ASP A 147 1.75 10.20 -13.57
CA ASP A 147 2.70 10.42 -14.68
C ASP A 147 4.13 10.07 -14.28
N VAL A 148 4.56 10.44 -13.09
CA VAL A 148 5.88 10.02 -12.55
C VAL A 148 5.98 8.49 -12.48
N VAL A 149 4.94 7.82 -12.01
CA VAL A 149 4.90 6.34 -11.99
C VAL A 149 5.03 5.76 -13.39
N LEU A 150 4.30 6.32 -14.36
CA LEU A 150 4.28 5.85 -15.75
C LEU A 150 5.56 6.17 -16.52
N GLN A 151 6.31 7.20 -16.13
CA GLN A 151 7.67 7.44 -16.65
C GLN A 151 8.63 6.34 -16.22
N GLY A 152 8.52 5.84 -15.00
CA GLY A 152 9.34 4.73 -14.49
C GLY A 152 8.86 3.35 -14.96
N ASN A 153 7.55 3.16 -15.12
CA ASN A 153 6.92 1.92 -15.57
C ASN A 153 5.71 2.21 -16.48
N PRO A 154 5.93 2.33 -17.79
CA PRO A 154 4.86 2.63 -18.75
C PRO A 154 3.74 1.58 -18.81
N ASP A 155 4.05 0.33 -18.44
CA ASP A 155 3.12 -0.81 -18.49
C ASP A 155 2.32 -0.99 -17.18
N ASN A 156 2.37 -0.01 -16.27
CA ASN A 156 1.58 -0.05 -15.04
C ASN A 156 0.10 0.27 -15.34
N SER A 157 -0.70 -0.78 -15.59
CA SER A 157 -2.12 -0.65 -15.90
C SER A 157 -2.94 0.01 -14.78
N LEU A 158 -2.55 -0.20 -13.51
CA LEU A 158 -3.22 0.42 -12.37
C LEU A 158 -2.97 1.93 -12.31
N ALA A 159 -1.74 2.38 -12.61
CA ALA A 159 -1.44 3.80 -12.70
C ALA A 159 -2.18 4.46 -13.86
N GLN A 160 -2.24 3.82 -15.05
CA GLN A 160 -3.03 4.28 -16.19
C GLN A 160 -4.51 4.43 -15.80
N PHE A 161 -5.08 3.42 -15.15
CA PHE A 161 -6.48 3.43 -14.73
C PHE A 161 -6.79 4.55 -13.71
N ASN A 162 -5.93 4.73 -12.70
CA ASN A 162 -6.15 5.77 -11.69
C ASN A 162 -5.88 7.17 -12.25
N LYS A 163 -4.92 7.32 -13.18
CA LYS A 163 -4.74 8.56 -13.95
C LYS A 163 -6.01 8.91 -14.72
N ALA A 164 -6.61 7.96 -15.42
CA ALA A 164 -7.85 8.18 -16.15
C ALA A 164 -9.00 8.65 -15.22
N LYS A 165 -9.12 8.05 -14.04
CA LYS A 165 -10.10 8.50 -13.03
C LYS A 165 -9.84 9.95 -12.59
N ALA A 166 -8.57 10.31 -12.36
CA ALA A 166 -8.21 11.68 -12.02
C ALA A 166 -8.51 12.65 -13.19
N GLN A 167 -8.23 12.25 -14.43
CA GLN A 167 -8.54 13.04 -15.61
C GLN A 167 -10.06 13.26 -15.79
N LEU A 168 -10.89 12.23 -15.56
CA LEU A 168 -12.35 12.39 -15.55
C LEU A 168 -12.81 13.36 -14.45
N GLY A 169 -12.24 13.26 -13.25
CA GLY A 169 -12.52 14.21 -12.17
C GLY A 169 -12.09 15.63 -12.50
N ASN A 170 -10.99 15.79 -13.23
CA ASN A 170 -10.45 17.07 -13.71
C ASN A 170 -11.14 17.60 -14.97
N ASN A 171 -12.25 16.97 -15.40
CA ASN A 171 -13.00 17.32 -16.61
C ASN A 171 -12.14 17.26 -17.91
N ASP A 172 -11.22 16.30 -17.97
CA ASP A 172 -10.42 15.96 -19.16
C ASP A 172 -10.83 14.60 -19.72
N PRO A 173 -11.94 14.52 -20.48
CA PRO A 173 -12.38 13.26 -21.09
C PRO A 173 -11.45 12.79 -22.22
N VAL A 174 -10.69 13.69 -22.85
CA VAL A 174 -9.76 13.31 -23.94
C VAL A 174 -8.60 12.51 -23.37
N GLY A 175 -7.92 13.05 -22.36
CA GLY A 175 -6.84 12.33 -21.68
C GLY A 175 -7.34 11.06 -21.02
N ALA A 176 -8.54 11.08 -20.43
CA ALA A 176 -9.13 9.91 -19.79
C ALA A 176 -9.35 8.75 -20.78
N VAL A 177 -9.86 9.01 -21.97
CA VAL A 177 -10.04 7.98 -23.01
C VAL A 177 -8.69 7.36 -23.41
N GLU A 178 -7.65 8.17 -23.58
CA GLU A 178 -6.30 7.67 -23.88
C GLU A 178 -5.78 6.75 -22.76
N SER A 179 -5.86 7.21 -21.51
CA SER A 179 -5.40 6.43 -20.35
C SER A 179 -6.22 5.15 -20.14
N LEU A 180 -7.55 5.19 -20.37
CA LEU A 180 -8.42 4.00 -20.31
C LEU A 180 -8.12 3.03 -21.44
N PHE A 181 -7.86 3.53 -22.65
CA PHE A 181 -7.47 2.70 -23.78
C PHE A 181 -6.16 1.95 -23.49
N ASN A 182 -5.16 2.65 -22.97
CA ASN A 182 -3.92 2.02 -22.52
C ASN A 182 -4.18 0.99 -21.40
N THR A 183 -5.08 1.30 -20.46
CA THR A 183 -5.47 0.36 -19.41
C THR A 183 -6.02 -0.95 -19.98
N VAL A 184 -6.97 -0.90 -20.92
CA VAL A 184 -7.60 -2.12 -21.47
C VAL A 184 -6.69 -2.90 -22.43
N ILE A 185 -5.67 -2.26 -23.00
CA ILE A 185 -4.60 -2.94 -23.74
C ILE A 185 -3.72 -3.75 -22.78
N LEU A 186 -3.32 -3.15 -21.68
CA LEU A 186 -2.42 -3.74 -20.67
C LEU A 186 -3.15 -4.78 -19.81
N ASP A 187 -4.39 -4.49 -19.41
CA ASP A 187 -5.24 -5.39 -18.63
C ASP A 187 -6.60 -5.60 -19.31
N LYS A 188 -6.66 -6.61 -20.18
CA LYS A 188 -7.86 -7.00 -20.93
C LYS A 188 -9.02 -7.50 -20.05
N ARG A 189 -8.79 -7.70 -18.75
CA ARG A 189 -9.80 -8.18 -17.79
C ARG A 189 -10.36 -7.07 -16.91
N ASN A 190 -9.93 -5.84 -17.06
CA ASN A 190 -10.39 -4.71 -16.28
C ASN A 190 -11.77 -4.23 -16.74
N GLY A 191 -12.82 -4.85 -16.22
CA GLY A 191 -14.21 -4.49 -16.55
C GLY A 191 -14.56 -3.06 -16.19
N ALA A 192 -13.98 -2.50 -15.11
CA ALA A 192 -14.20 -1.11 -14.72
C ALA A 192 -13.60 -0.12 -15.74
N ALA A 193 -12.43 -0.44 -16.30
CA ALA A 193 -11.83 0.39 -17.34
C ALA A 193 -12.66 0.38 -18.63
N TYR A 194 -13.14 -0.79 -19.08
CA TYR A 194 -14.06 -0.87 -20.20
C TYR A 194 -15.36 -0.08 -19.96
N TYR A 195 -15.89 -0.16 -18.75
CA TYR A 195 -17.09 0.61 -18.39
C TYR A 195 -16.85 2.12 -18.50
N LEU A 196 -15.79 2.64 -17.84
CA LEU A 196 -15.49 4.07 -17.90
C LEU A 196 -15.18 4.52 -19.33
N LEU A 197 -14.45 3.70 -20.11
CA LEU A 197 -14.16 4.00 -21.51
C LEU A 197 -15.44 4.12 -22.32
N GLY A 198 -16.34 3.14 -22.20
CA GLY A 198 -17.61 3.14 -22.92
C GLY A 198 -18.51 4.30 -22.54
N VAL A 199 -18.66 4.58 -21.24
CA VAL A 199 -19.45 5.73 -20.76
C VAL A 199 -18.86 7.05 -21.29
N THR A 200 -17.55 7.23 -21.22
CA THR A 200 -16.89 8.47 -21.64
C THR A 200 -17.03 8.67 -23.17
N GLN A 201 -16.83 7.62 -23.95
CA GLN A 201 -17.01 7.68 -25.41
C GLN A 201 -18.42 8.08 -25.79
N MET A 202 -19.44 7.54 -25.15
CA MET A 202 -20.82 7.89 -25.43
C MET A 202 -21.17 9.29 -24.94
N SER A 203 -20.86 9.63 -23.69
CA SER A 203 -21.33 10.86 -23.06
C SER A 203 -20.56 12.10 -23.51
N ALA A 204 -19.24 12.00 -23.66
CA ALA A 204 -18.40 13.14 -24.03
C ALA A 204 -18.22 13.32 -25.56
N PHE A 205 -18.24 12.21 -26.32
CA PHE A 205 -17.88 12.24 -27.73
C PHE A 205 -19.02 11.76 -28.67
N GLY A 206 -20.14 11.26 -28.14
CA GLY A 206 -21.25 10.74 -28.95
C GLY A 206 -20.91 9.46 -29.74
N GLN A 207 -19.81 8.78 -29.39
CA GLN A 207 -19.33 7.58 -30.07
C GLN A 207 -20.12 6.34 -29.57
N LYS A 208 -21.37 6.24 -30.08
CA LYS A 208 -22.32 5.21 -29.60
C LYS A 208 -21.80 3.78 -29.86
N GLU A 209 -21.29 3.51 -31.07
CA GLU A 209 -20.89 2.15 -31.49
C GLU A 209 -19.70 1.65 -30.59
N ASP A 210 -18.63 2.44 -30.52
CA ASP A 210 -17.45 2.10 -29.71
C ASP A 210 -17.80 2.02 -28.24
N GLY A 211 -18.58 2.98 -27.73
CA GLY A 211 -19.03 3.01 -26.36
C GLY A 211 -19.83 1.76 -25.98
N CYS A 212 -20.78 1.37 -26.85
CA CYS A 212 -21.58 0.15 -26.67
C CYS A 212 -20.72 -1.12 -26.71
N ALA A 213 -19.72 -1.19 -27.59
CA ALA A 213 -18.80 -2.32 -27.64
C ALA A 213 -18.04 -2.48 -26.30
N ASN A 214 -17.54 -1.38 -25.77
CA ASN A 214 -16.82 -1.37 -24.47
C ASN A 214 -17.77 -1.68 -23.30
N LEU A 215 -18.99 -1.16 -23.27
CA LEU A 215 -19.97 -1.46 -22.22
C LEU A 215 -20.40 -2.93 -22.24
N LYS A 216 -20.62 -3.52 -23.43
CA LYS A 216 -20.89 -4.96 -23.57
C LYS A 216 -19.71 -5.80 -23.08
N MET A 217 -18.46 -5.37 -23.35
CA MET A 217 -17.25 -6.02 -22.84
C MET A 217 -17.18 -5.95 -21.32
N ALA A 218 -17.43 -4.77 -20.72
CA ALA A 218 -17.48 -4.61 -19.26
C ALA A 218 -18.50 -5.57 -18.64
N LEU A 219 -19.69 -5.67 -19.20
CA LEU A 219 -20.75 -6.56 -18.72
C LEU A 219 -20.32 -8.04 -18.83
N ASN A 220 -19.69 -8.45 -19.93
CA ASN A 220 -19.17 -9.80 -20.13
C ASN A 220 -18.05 -10.15 -19.12
N LEU A 221 -17.28 -9.17 -18.67
CA LEU A 221 -16.28 -9.30 -17.61
C LEU A 221 -16.89 -9.27 -16.20
N GLY A 222 -18.21 -9.18 -16.08
CA GLY A 222 -18.93 -9.22 -14.81
C GLY A 222 -19.12 -7.85 -14.14
N PHE A 223 -18.79 -6.76 -14.82
CA PHE A 223 -19.00 -5.41 -14.29
C PHE A 223 -20.48 -5.01 -14.49
N ARG A 224 -21.28 -5.25 -13.47
CA ARG A 224 -22.76 -5.19 -13.54
C ARG A 224 -23.30 -3.78 -13.75
N GLU A 225 -22.56 -2.75 -13.38
CA GLU A 225 -22.93 -1.35 -13.56
C GLU A 225 -23.09 -0.98 -15.04
N ALA A 226 -22.46 -1.73 -15.94
CA ALA A 226 -22.63 -1.55 -17.39
C ALA A 226 -24.03 -1.95 -17.90
N LYS A 227 -24.80 -2.74 -17.13
CA LYS A 227 -26.05 -3.32 -17.60
C LYS A 227 -27.08 -2.26 -17.99
N SER A 228 -27.33 -1.25 -17.17
CA SER A 228 -28.29 -0.21 -17.47
C SER A 228 -27.92 0.54 -18.75
N TRP A 229 -26.65 0.89 -18.93
CA TRP A 229 -26.18 1.54 -20.15
C TRP A 229 -26.39 0.69 -21.40
N VAL A 230 -26.14 -0.62 -21.31
CA VAL A 230 -26.34 -1.55 -22.42
C VAL A 230 -27.82 -1.69 -22.75
N ASP A 231 -28.69 -1.83 -21.73
CA ASP A 231 -30.12 -1.97 -21.91
C ASP A 231 -30.78 -0.70 -22.50
N ASP A 232 -30.35 0.48 -22.07
CA ASP A 232 -30.96 1.76 -22.44
C ASP A 232 -30.46 2.30 -23.78
N PHE A 233 -29.19 2.09 -24.12
CA PHE A 233 -28.54 2.78 -25.23
C PHE A 233 -27.93 1.86 -26.29
N CYS A 234 -27.73 0.57 -26.04
CA CYS A 234 -26.98 -0.33 -26.91
C CYS A 234 -27.84 -1.43 -27.53
N GLN A 235 -29.17 -1.24 -27.54
CA GLN A 235 -30.09 -2.09 -28.29
C GLN A 235 -30.14 -1.63 -29.77
N GLU A 236 -30.24 -2.60 -30.67
CA GLU A 236 -30.37 -2.37 -32.12
C GLU A 236 -31.69 -1.71 -32.49
#